data_6787d51497132434dc180921ab7d2206
#
_entry.id   6787d51497132434dc180921ab7d2206
#
_cell.length_a   1.000
_cell.length_b   1.000
_cell.length_c   1.000
_cell.angle_alpha   90.00
_cell.angle_beta   90.00
_cell.angle_gamma   90.00
#
_symmetry.space_group_name_H-M   'P 1'
#
loop_
_entity.id
_entity.type
_entity.pdbx_description
1 polymer ?
#
loop_
_entity_poly.entity_id
_entity_poly.type
_entity_poly.pdbx_seq_one_letter_code
_entity_poly.pdbx_strand_id
1 'polypeptide(L)'
;MSQLYDITIVGGGPVGLFAAFYAHLRQANVQIIDSLPQLGGQPAILYPEKQILDVPGFPNLTGEELTNRLIEQLNGFDTPIHLNETVLEINKQDQGFAITTNKGSHLTKTVIIAMGGGAFKPRPLELENVEDYENIHYHVSNIQQYAGKKVTILGGGDSAVDWALAFEKIASTTLVHRRDNFRALEHSVQALQESSVTIKTPFVPSQLLGDGKTLDKLEITKVKSDETETIEVDHLFVNYGFKSSVGNLKNWGLDLNRHKIIVNSKQESSQAGIYAIGDCCYYEGKIDLIATGLGEAPTAVNNAINYIDPEQKVQPKHSTSL
;
A
#
# COMPACT_ATOMS: atom_id res chain seq x y z
N MET A 1 33.65 4.84 -7.17
CA MET A 1 33.27 5.21 -5.78
C MET A 1 31.74 5.25 -5.74
N SER A 2 31.12 4.63 -4.75
CA SER A 2 29.67 4.73 -4.57
C SER A 2 29.30 6.18 -4.24
N GLN A 3 28.28 6.71 -4.89
CA GLN A 3 27.79 8.06 -4.67
C GLN A 3 27.22 8.17 -3.25
N LEU A 4 27.55 9.24 -2.53
CA LEU A 4 26.99 9.55 -1.20
C LEU A 4 25.79 10.50 -1.40
N TYR A 5 24.60 10.03 -1.06
CA TYR A 5 23.37 10.81 -1.13
C TYR A 5 23.13 11.58 0.18
N ASP A 6 22.43 12.70 0.10
CA ASP A 6 22.00 13.41 1.31
C ASP A 6 20.87 12.64 2.01
N ILE A 7 19.90 12.18 1.23
CA ILE A 7 18.73 11.47 1.73
C ILE A 7 18.47 10.22 0.86
N THR A 8 18.36 9.07 1.47
CA THR A 8 17.79 7.88 0.82
C THR A 8 16.38 7.66 1.35
N ILE A 9 15.41 7.57 0.42
CA ILE A 9 14.02 7.25 0.73
C ILE A 9 13.80 5.77 0.49
N VAL A 10 13.32 5.06 1.51
CA VAL A 10 12.96 3.64 1.44
C VAL A 10 11.44 3.52 1.29
N GLY A 11 11.00 3.24 0.07
CA GLY A 11 9.61 3.15 -0.34
C GLY A 11 9.20 4.26 -1.32
N GLY A 12 8.77 3.87 -2.50
CA GLY A 12 8.31 4.73 -3.61
C GLY A 12 6.78 4.84 -3.71
N GLY A 13 6.06 4.69 -2.59
CA GLY A 13 4.64 4.97 -2.50
C GLY A 13 4.33 6.47 -2.47
N PRO A 14 3.03 6.88 -2.36
CA PRO A 14 2.63 8.28 -2.41
C PRO A 14 3.44 9.21 -1.50
N VAL A 15 3.67 8.76 -0.26
CA VAL A 15 4.38 9.54 0.75
C VAL A 15 5.87 9.64 0.44
N GLY A 16 6.50 8.55 -0.02
CA GLY A 16 7.90 8.53 -0.44
C GLY A 16 8.16 9.37 -1.68
N LEU A 17 7.27 9.31 -2.67
CA LEU A 17 7.32 10.15 -3.87
C LEU A 17 7.27 11.64 -3.53
N PHE A 18 6.33 12.03 -2.65
CA PHE A 18 6.23 13.41 -2.21
C PHE A 18 7.43 13.86 -1.37
N ALA A 19 7.97 12.96 -0.53
CA ALA A 19 9.19 13.25 0.23
C ALA A 19 10.39 13.48 -0.69
N ALA A 20 10.55 12.68 -1.76
CA ALA A 20 11.61 12.88 -2.75
C ALA A 20 11.47 14.21 -3.48
N PHE A 21 10.27 14.50 -3.98
CA PHE A 21 9.96 15.79 -4.61
C PHE A 21 10.31 16.97 -3.70
N TYR A 22 9.85 16.91 -2.44
CA TYR A 22 10.09 17.98 -1.48
C TYR A 22 11.58 18.13 -1.11
N ALA A 23 12.33 17.00 -1.05
CA ALA A 23 13.77 17.02 -0.83
C ALA A 23 14.51 17.74 -1.97
N HIS A 24 14.10 17.55 -3.22
CA HIS A 24 14.64 18.29 -4.36
C HIS A 24 14.34 19.81 -4.28
N LEU A 25 13.13 20.19 -3.84
CA LEU A 25 12.83 21.60 -3.59
C LEU A 25 13.76 22.24 -2.53
N ARG A 26 14.31 21.41 -1.64
CA ARG A 26 15.29 21.78 -0.63
C ARG A 26 16.74 21.61 -1.12
N GLN A 27 16.93 21.30 -2.42
CA GLN A 27 18.24 21.11 -3.06
C GLN A 27 19.06 19.94 -2.47
N ALA A 28 18.41 18.97 -1.84
CA ALA A 28 19.06 17.75 -1.38
C ALA A 28 19.28 16.76 -2.54
N ASN A 29 20.42 16.07 -2.53
CA ASN A 29 20.67 14.94 -3.42
C ASN A 29 19.98 13.70 -2.86
N VAL A 30 18.95 13.19 -3.58
CA VAL A 30 18.05 12.15 -3.08
C VAL A 30 17.99 10.95 -4.04
N GLN A 31 17.82 9.76 -3.47
CA GLN A 31 17.48 8.54 -4.21
C GLN A 31 16.30 7.82 -3.56
N ILE A 32 15.60 6.99 -4.34
CA ILE A 32 14.51 6.12 -3.87
C ILE A 32 14.92 4.66 -4.05
N ILE A 33 14.68 3.83 -3.03
CA ILE A 33 14.81 2.36 -3.09
C ILE A 33 13.43 1.77 -2.81
N ASP A 34 12.91 0.94 -3.72
CA ASP A 34 11.63 0.25 -3.55
C ASP A 34 11.73 -1.22 -3.92
N SER A 35 11.11 -2.07 -3.10
CA SER A 35 11.03 -3.52 -3.34
C SER A 35 10.06 -3.90 -4.45
N LEU A 36 9.18 -3.01 -4.85
CA LEU A 36 8.19 -3.20 -5.90
C LEU A 36 8.78 -2.99 -7.31
N PRO A 37 8.16 -3.57 -8.35
CA PRO A 37 8.61 -3.41 -9.74
C PRO A 37 8.28 -2.05 -10.35
N GLN A 38 7.45 -1.25 -9.67
CA GLN A 38 7.03 0.08 -10.10
C GLN A 38 6.81 1.01 -8.92
N LEU A 39 6.85 2.31 -9.19
CA LEU A 39 6.48 3.34 -8.22
C LEU A 39 4.97 3.37 -7.97
N GLY A 40 4.57 4.07 -6.90
CA GLY A 40 3.17 4.32 -6.54
C GLY A 40 2.68 3.50 -5.34
N GLY A 41 3.39 2.44 -4.94
CA GLY A 41 3.08 1.66 -3.74
C GLY A 41 1.70 0.99 -3.79
N GLN A 42 1.01 0.92 -2.64
CA GLN A 42 -0.29 0.25 -2.53
C GLN A 42 -1.36 0.81 -3.47
N PRO A 43 -1.57 2.12 -3.61
CA PRO A 43 -2.59 2.65 -4.51
C PRO A 43 -2.41 2.21 -5.96
N ALA A 44 -1.18 2.15 -6.46
CA ALA A 44 -0.91 1.74 -7.84
C ALA A 44 -1.05 0.22 -8.06
N ILE A 45 -0.82 -0.61 -7.03
CA ILE A 45 -0.76 -2.06 -7.19
C ILE A 45 -1.99 -2.78 -6.64
N LEU A 46 -2.50 -2.35 -5.47
CA LEU A 46 -3.59 -3.07 -4.81
C LEU A 46 -4.97 -2.57 -5.20
N TYR A 47 -5.10 -1.28 -5.48
CA TYR A 47 -6.39 -0.65 -5.77
C TYR A 47 -6.27 0.51 -6.79
N PRO A 48 -5.66 0.26 -7.98
CA PRO A 48 -5.42 1.31 -8.97
C PRO A 48 -6.70 2.01 -9.43
N GLU A 49 -7.82 1.29 -9.55
CA GLU A 49 -9.11 1.81 -10.01
C GLU A 49 -10.02 2.31 -8.86
N LYS A 50 -9.61 2.12 -7.59
CA LYS A 50 -10.38 2.60 -6.45
C LYS A 50 -10.28 4.11 -6.33
N GLN A 51 -11.44 4.78 -6.13
CA GLN A 51 -11.47 6.20 -5.85
C GLN A 51 -10.87 6.51 -4.47
N ILE A 52 -9.99 7.49 -4.44
CA ILE A 52 -9.37 8.02 -3.23
C ILE A 52 -10.10 9.32 -2.88
N LEU A 53 -10.85 9.31 -1.77
CA LEU A 53 -11.73 10.42 -1.40
C LEU A 53 -11.12 11.36 -0.37
N ASP A 54 -10.05 10.94 0.31
CA ASP A 54 -9.50 11.54 1.51
C ASP A 54 -8.14 12.23 1.32
N VAL A 55 -7.79 12.54 0.06
CA VAL A 55 -6.63 13.38 -0.26
C VAL A 55 -7.11 14.79 -0.65
N PRO A 56 -6.85 15.81 0.19
CA PRO A 56 -7.30 17.16 -0.06
C PRO A 56 -6.79 17.73 -1.38
N GLY A 57 -7.65 18.45 -2.10
CA GLY A 57 -7.33 19.09 -3.38
C GLY A 57 -7.42 18.16 -4.61
N PHE A 58 -7.66 16.88 -4.41
CA PHE A 58 -7.78 15.88 -5.48
C PHE A 58 -9.10 15.10 -5.38
N PRO A 59 -10.23 15.73 -5.69
CA PRO A 59 -11.51 15.04 -5.66
C PRO A 59 -11.59 13.99 -6.77
N ASN A 60 -12.07 12.80 -6.42
CA ASN A 60 -12.40 11.72 -7.36
C ASN A 60 -11.22 11.15 -8.17
N LEU A 61 -9.98 11.27 -7.71
CA LEU A 61 -8.87 10.54 -8.33
C LEU A 61 -8.90 9.06 -7.94
N THR A 62 -8.56 8.21 -8.90
CA THR A 62 -8.27 6.80 -8.63
C THR A 62 -6.87 6.64 -7.98
N GLY A 63 -6.59 5.46 -7.42
CA GLY A 63 -5.28 5.15 -6.86
C GLY A 63 -4.15 5.31 -7.90
N GLU A 64 -4.39 4.89 -9.13
CA GLU A 64 -3.45 5.04 -10.24
C GLU A 64 -3.27 6.51 -10.64
N GLU A 65 -4.36 7.27 -10.80
CA GLU A 65 -4.29 8.69 -11.16
C GLU A 65 -3.55 9.51 -10.10
N LEU A 66 -3.81 9.26 -8.81
CA LEU A 66 -3.09 9.93 -7.73
C LEU A 66 -1.58 9.65 -7.79
N THR A 67 -1.21 8.39 -7.95
CA THR A 67 0.22 8.01 -8.00
C THR A 67 0.91 8.54 -9.25
N ASN A 68 0.24 8.53 -10.42
CA ASN A 68 0.76 9.11 -11.65
C ASN A 68 1.03 10.61 -11.53
N ARG A 69 0.16 11.38 -10.85
CA ARG A 69 0.40 12.81 -10.59
C ARG A 69 1.58 13.06 -9.66
N LEU A 70 1.79 12.21 -8.65
CA LEU A 70 2.96 12.31 -7.77
C LEU A 70 4.25 11.95 -8.51
N ILE A 71 4.22 10.98 -9.41
CA ILE A 71 5.34 10.62 -10.29
C ILE A 71 5.63 11.77 -11.26
N GLU A 72 4.61 12.33 -11.88
CA GLU A 72 4.74 13.50 -12.77
C GLU A 72 5.40 14.68 -12.05
N GLN A 73 5.02 14.94 -10.80
CA GLN A 73 5.59 15.98 -9.97
C GLN A 73 7.10 15.76 -9.72
N LEU A 74 7.53 14.50 -9.60
CA LEU A 74 8.94 14.12 -9.42
C LEU A 74 9.74 14.16 -10.74
N ASN A 75 9.11 13.96 -11.90
CA ASN A 75 9.78 13.85 -13.20
C ASN A 75 10.55 15.12 -13.62
N GLY A 76 10.32 16.27 -12.95
CA GLY A 76 11.11 17.48 -13.14
C GLY A 76 12.53 17.43 -12.56
N PHE A 77 12.88 16.34 -11.85
CA PHE A 77 14.15 16.16 -11.14
C PHE A 77 14.82 14.85 -11.54
N ASP A 78 16.16 14.86 -11.58
CA ASP A 78 16.97 13.66 -11.80
C ASP A 78 17.09 12.87 -10.49
N THR A 79 16.14 11.95 -10.26
CA THR A 79 16.07 11.12 -9.07
C THR A 79 16.45 9.69 -9.41
N PRO A 80 17.58 9.16 -8.92
CA PRO A 80 17.87 7.73 -9.03
C PRO A 80 16.82 6.90 -8.31
N ILE A 81 16.23 5.94 -9.05
CA ILE A 81 15.17 5.05 -8.56
C ILE A 81 15.62 3.61 -8.72
N HIS A 82 15.64 2.88 -7.62
CA HIS A 82 16.05 1.48 -7.54
C HIS A 82 14.83 0.60 -7.24
N LEU A 83 14.23 0.04 -8.29
CA LEU A 83 13.06 -0.85 -8.20
C LEU A 83 13.47 -2.32 -8.07
N ASN A 84 12.53 -3.16 -7.59
CA ASN A 84 12.79 -4.56 -7.26
C ASN A 84 13.99 -4.71 -6.31
N GLU A 85 14.21 -3.75 -5.43
CA GLU A 85 15.35 -3.69 -4.56
C GLU A 85 14.90 -3.58 -3.10
N THR A 86 15.18 -4.63 -2.33
CA THR A 86 14.73 -4.77 -0.94
C THR A 86 15.84 -4.38 0.01
N VAL A 87 15.57 -3.42 0.89
CA VAL A 87 16.49 -3.05 1.98
C VAL A 87 16.52 -4.18 3.02
N LEU A 88 17.71 -4.67 3.30
CA LEU A 88 17.97 -5.75 4.26
C LEU A 88 18.45 -5.19 5.59
N GLU A 89 19.41 -4.25 5.55
CA GLU A 89 20.04 -3.65 6.73
C GLU A 89 20.31 -2.15 6.52
N ILE A 90 20.30 -1.41 7.61
CA ILE A 90 20.71 0.01 7.68
C ILE A 90 21.74 0.11 8.78
N ASN A 91 22.99 0.30 8.40
CA ASN A 91 24.11 0.33 9.33
C ASN A 91 24.75 1.71 9.40
N LYS A 92 24.89 2.25 10.62
CA LYS A 92 25.53 3.54 10.84
C LYS A 92 27.02 3.47 10.46
N GLN A 93 27.49 4.51 9.79
CA GLN A 93 28.87 4.73 9.37
C GLN A 93 29.39 6.09 9.90
N ASP A 94 30.68 6.36 9.74
CA ASP A 94 31.29 7.64 10.16
C ASP A 94 30.63 8.86 9.49
N GLN A 95 30.21 8.71 8.22
CA GLN A 95 29.59 9.79 7.44
C GLN A 95 28.15 9.45 7.03
N GLY A 96 27.32 8.96 7.96
CA GLY A 96 25.93 8.64 7.68
C GLY A 96 25.61 7.16 7.80
N PHE A 97 25.07 6.55 6.74
CA PHE A 97 24.58 5.16 6.76
C PHE A 97 24.98 4.40 5.50
N ALA A 98 25.26 3.12 5.68
CA ALA A 98 25.31 2.14 4.60
C ALA A 98 24.00 1.32 4.60
N ILE A 99 23.29 1.36 3.49
CA ILE A 99 22.07 0.60 3.28
C ILE A 99 22.42 -0.63 2.45
N THR A 100 22.30 -1.80 3.04
CA THR A 100 22.50 -3.07 2.35
C THR A 100 21.18 -3.55 1.77
N THR A 101 21.19 -3.92 0.50
CA THR A 101 20.02 -4.44 -0.22
C THR A 101 20.30 -5.82 -0.80
N ASN A 102 19.28 -6.45 -1.39
CA ASN A 102 19.45 -7.69 -2.15
C ASN A 102 20.22 -7.50 -3.48
N LYS A 103 20.54 -6.27 -3.88
CA LYS A 103 21.28 -5.97 -5.13
C LYS A 103 22.63 -5.28 -4.91
N GLY A 104 22.89 -4.78 -3.70
CA GLY A 104 24.13 -4.07 -3.44
C GLY A 104 24.09 -3.22 -2.18
N SER A 105 24.89 -2.17 -2.15
CA SER A 105 24.96 -1.25 -1.02
C SER A 105 24.95 0.20 -1.49
N HIS A 106 24.21 1.06 -0.76
CA HIS A 106 24.07 2.47 -1.00
C HIS A 106 24.58 3.27 0.20
N LEU A 107 25.24 4.39 -0.06
CA LEU A 107 25.72 5.31 0.97
C LEU A 107 24.84 6.55 1.03
N THR A 108 24.47 6.96 2.23
CA THR A 108 23.60 8.13 2.45
C THR A 108 23.91 8.80 3.79
N LYS A 109 23.70 10.12 3.88
CA LYS A 109 23.86 10.85 5.14
C LYS A 109 22.66 10.64 6.08
N THR A 110 21.45 10.50 5.53
CA THR A 110 20.20 10.27 6.29
C THR A 110 19.28 9.32 5.55
N VAL A 111 18.35 8.72 6.28
CA VAL A 111 17.36 7.77 5.74
C VAL A 111 15.96 8.23 6.10
N ILE A 112 15.04 8.25 5.13
CA ILE A 112 13.61 8.44 5.36
C ILE A 112 12.88 7.16 4.96
N ILE A 113 12.28 6.49 5.94
CA ILE A 113 11.54 5.24 5.74
C ILE A 113 10.07 5.59 5.45
N ALA A 114 9.60 5.23 4.25
CA ALA A 114 8.25 5.49 3.75
C ALA A 114 7.63 4.20 3.15
N MET A 115 7.93 3.05 3.73
CA MET A 115 7.61 1.72 3.22
C MET A 115 6.16 1.29 3.44
N GLY A 116 5.29 2.17 3.97
CA GLY A 116 3.89 1.87 4.25
C GLY A 116 3.75 0.67 5.19
N GLY A 117 2.86 -0.26 4.91
CA GLY A 117 2.71 -1.53 5.65
C GLY A 117 3.81 -2.56 5.34
N GLY A 118 4.87 -2.20 4.60
CA GLY A 118 5.92 -3.10 4.12
C GLY A 118 5.50 -3.85 2.85
N ALA A 119 6.28 -4.88 2.50
CA ALA A 119 5.90 -5.77 1.39
C ALA A 119 4.59 -6.50 1.73
N PHE A 120 3.69 -6.55 0.78
CA PHE A 120 2.39 -7.16 0.96
C PHE A 120 2.17 -8.30 -0.04
N LYS A 121 1.62 -9.39 0.47
CA LYS A 121 1.13 -10.50 -0.34
C LYS A 121 -0.34 -10.70 -0.06
N PRO A 122 -1.18 -10.97 -1.06
CA PRO A 122 -2.56 -11.36 -0.83
C PRO A 122 -2.63 -12.54 0.15
N ARG A 123 -3.62 -12.54 1.02
CA ARG A 123 -3.93 -13.75 1.80
C ARG A 123 -4.52 -14.78 0.86
N PRO A 124 -3.89 -15.95 0.72
CA PRO A 124 -4.36 -16.97 -0.21
C PRO A 124 -5.73 -17.50 0.20
N LEU A 125 -6.47 -18.01 -0.78
CA LEU A 125 -7.60 -18.89 -0.57
C LEU A 125 -7.04 -20.24 -0.13
N GLU A 126 -7.45 -20.71 1.06
CA GLU A 126 -6.93 -21.95 1.65
C GLU A 126 -7.83 -23.14 1.23
N LEU A 127 -7.84 -23.44 -0.06
CA LEU A 127 -8.49 -24.63 -0.65
C LEU A 127 -7.47 -25.40 -1.50
N GLU A 128 -7.81 -26.63 -1.83
CA GLU A 128 -6.96 -27.46 -2.69
C GLU A 128 -7.01 -26.96 -4.15
N ASN A 129 -5.89 -27.08 -4.85
CA ASN A 129 -5.74 -26.80 -6.29
C ASN A 129 -6.10 -25.36 -6.74
N VAL A 130 -6.07 -24.39 -5.84
CA VAL A 130 -6.37 -22.98 -6.18
C VAL A 130 -5.46 -22.44 -7.29
N GLU A 131 -4.19 -22.87 -7.31
CA GLU A 131 -3.17 -22.41 -8.25
C GLU A 131 -3.38 -22.94 -9.67
N ASP A 132 -4.21 -23.96 -9.84
CA ASP A 132 -4.50 -24.55 -11.15
C ASP A 132 -5.54 -23.73 -11.93
N TYR A 133 -6.35 -22.91 -11.25
CA TYR A 133 -7.43 -22.14 -11.85
C TYR A 133 -7.01 -20.74 -12.30
N GLU A 134 -7.09 -20.47 -13.60
CA GLU A 134 -6.68 -19.19 -14.22
C GLU A 134 -7.68 -18.05 -13.94
N ASN A 135 -8.90 -18.33 -13.54
CA ASN A 135 -9.97 -17.36 -13.27
C ASN A 135 -10.19 -17.07 -11.78
N ILE A 136 -9.21 -17.41 -10.94
CA ILE A 136 -9.12 -16.98 -9.53
C ILE A 136 -8.15 -15.81 -9.44
N HIS A 137 -8.60 -14.69 -8.92
CA HIS A 137 -7.88 -13.42 -8.91
C HIS A 137 -7.73 -12.88 -7.50
N TYR A 138 -6.60 -12.19 -7.25
CA TYR A 138 -6.32 -11.49 -5.98
C TYR A 138 -6.29 -9.97 -6.14
N HIS A 139 -6.39 -9.47 -7.37
CA HIS A 139 -6.46 -8.05 -7.72
C HIS A 139 -7.28 -7.85 -8.99
N VAL A 140 -7.80 -6.66 -9.17
CA VAL A 140 -8.51 -6.22 -10.38
C VAL A 140 -7.59 -5.29 -11.15
N SER A 141 -7.27 -5.61 -12.40
CA SER A 141 -6.43 -4.77 -13.26
C SER A 141 -7.23 -3.91 -14.24
N ASN A 142 -8.35 -4.43 -14.74
CA ASN A 142 -9.27 -3.72 -15.62
C ASN A 142 -10.66 -4.32 -15.43
N ILE A 143 -11.54 -3.57 -14.78
CA ILE A 143 -12.87 -4.05 -14.43
C ILE A 143 -13.75 -4.37 -15.66
N GLN A 144 -13.55 -3.65 -16.77
CA GLN A 144 -14.39 -3.77 -17.97
C GLN A 144 -14.29 -5.14 -18.66
N GLN A 145 -13.20 -5.86 -18.49
CA GLN A 145 -13.03 -7.21 -19.06
C GLN A 145 -14.00 -8.24 -18.49
N TYR A 146 -14.63 -7.94 -17.35
CA TYR A 146 -15.57 -8.80 -16.65
C TYR A 146 -17.04 -8.44 -16.91
N ALA A 147 -17.31 -7.53 -17.85
CA ALA A 147 -18.68 -7.11 -18.19
C ALA A 147 -19.55 -8.29 -18.63
N GLY A 148 -20.75 -8.39 -18.06
CA GLY A 148 -21.72 -9.47 -18.35
C GLY A 148 -21.37 -10.83 -17.74
N LYS A 149 -20.31 -10.93 -16.93
CA LYS A 149 -19.83 -12.16 -16.29
C LYS A 149 -20.50 -12.40 -14.94
N LYS A 150 -20.41 -13.64 -14.43
CA LYS A 150 -20.75 -14.01 -13.05
C LYS A 150 -19.52 -13.87 -12.18
N VAL A 151 -19.48 -12.80 -11.41
CA VAL A 151 -18.34 -12.47 -10.55
C VAL A 151 -18.68 -12.80 -9.10
N THR A 152 -17.85 -13.61 -8.46
CA THR A 152 -17.94 -13.88 -7.03
C THR A 152 -16.76 -13.25 -6.30
N ILE A 153 -17.05 -12.54 -5.21
CA ILE A 153 -16.05 -11.88 -4.37
C ILE A 153 -16.06 -12.52 -2.99
N LEU A 154 -14.88 -12.90 -2.50
CA LEU A 154 -14.70 -13.44 -1.16
C LEU A 154 -14.09 -12.39 -0.26
N GLY A 155 -14.81 -11.99 0.79
CA GLY A 155 -14.29 -11.02 1.76
C GLY A 155 -15.40 -10.23 2.45
N GLY A 156 -15.02 -9.32 3.34
CA GLY A 156 -15.97 -8.50 4.08
C GLY A 156 -15.34 -7.24 4.69
N GLY A 157 -14.17 -6.83 4.18
CA GLY A 157 -13.56 -5.55 4.44
C GLY A 157 -13.83 -4.55 3.31
N ASP A 158 -13.32 -3.31 3.44
CA ASP A 158 -13.51 -2.23 2.47
C ASP A 158 -13.27 -2.68 1.02
N SER A 159 -12.14 -3.33 0.73
CA SER A 159 -11.84 -3.78 -0.64
C SER A 159 -12.88 -4.74 -1.21
N ALA A 160 -13.42 -5.65 -0.41
CA ALA A 160 -14.43 -6.60 -0.90
C ALA A 160 -15.76 -5.90 -1.19
N VAL A 161 -16.18 -4.99 -0.31
CA VAL A 161 -17.42 -4.22 -0.46
C VAL A 161 -17.32 -3.26 -1.64
N ASP A 162 -16.21 -2.51 -1.74
CA ASP A 162 -16.01 -1.54 -2.83
C ASP A 162 -15.98 -2.23 -4.20
N TRP A 163 -15.29 -3.38 -4.32
CA TRP A 163 -15.29 -4.14 -5.56
C TRP A 163 -16.66 -4.74 -5.87
N ALA A 164 -17.43 -5.21 -4.89
CA ALA A 164 -18.76 -5.70 -5.11
C ALA A 164 -19.67 -4.60 -5.71
N LEU A 165 -19.61 -3.37 -5.17
CA LEU A 165 -20.34 -2.22 -5.67
C LEU A 165 -19.85 -1.73 -7.04
N ALA A 166 -18.59 -1.92 -7.36
CA ALA A 166 -18.06 -1.59 -8.67
C ALA A 166 -18.50 -2.59 -9.73
N PHE A 167 -18.41 -3.89 -9.42
CA PHE A 167 -18.78 -4.97 -10.33
C PHE A 167 -20.28 -5.04 -10.60
N GLU A 168 -21.16 -4.72 -9.63
CA GLU A 168 -22.62 -4.80 -9.84
C GLU A 168 -23.10 -3.96 -11.02
N LYS A 169 -22.37 -2.91 -11.36
CA LYS A 169 -22.71 -2.01 -12.48
C LYS A 169 -22.52 -2.65 -13.86
N ILE A 170 -21.73 -3.71 -13.95
CA ILE A 170 -21.31 -4.32 -15.21
C ILE A 170 -21.44 -5.85 -15.25
N ALA A 171 -21.59 -6.51 -14.11
CA ALA A 171 -21.55 -7.97 -13.96
C ALA A 171 -22.63 -8.47 -12.97
N SER A 172 -22.98 -9.75 -13.06
CA SER A 172 -23.78 -10.41 -12.02
C SER A 172 -22.89 -10.73 -10.84
N THR A 173 -23.06 -10.01 -9.73
CA THR A 173 -22.11 -10.01 -8.62
C THR A 173 -22.64 -10.71 -7.38
N THR A 174 -21.83 -11.62 -6.81
CA THR A 174 -22.08 -12.27 -5.52
C THR A 174 -20.97 -11.95 -4.55
N LEU A 175 -21.30 -11.53 -3.32
CA LEU A 175 -20.33 -11.29 -2.24
C LEU A 175 -20.52 -12.36 -1.16
N VAL A 176 -19.47 -13.13 -0.88
CA VAL A 176 -19.46 -14.17 0.15
C VAL A 176 -18.62 -13.72 1.34
N HIS A 177 -19.23 -13.70 2.52
CA HIS A 177 -18.52 -13.35 3.75
C HIS A 177 -18.90 -14.28 4.90
N ARG A 178 -17.89 -14.61 5.75
CA ARG A 178 -18.01 -15.54 6.88
C ARG A 178 -18.78 -15.00 8.10
N ARG A 179 -19.20 -13.76 8.10
CA ARG A 179 -19.93 -13.10 9.19
C ARG A 179 -21.06 -12.25 8.63
N ASP A 180 -22.08 -12.02 9.43
CA ASP A 180 -23.20 -11.15 9.05
C ASP A 180 -22.83 -9.67 9.07
N ASN A 181 -21.74 -9.30 9.76
CA ASN A 181 -21.25 -7.92 9.87
C ASN A 181 -20.02 -7.71 9.00
N PHE A 182 -20.05 -6.71 8.15
CA PHE A 182 -18.94 -6.25 7.35
C PHE A 182 -17.99 -5.35 8.14
N ARG A 183 -16.71 -5.36 7.80
CA ARG A 183 -15.66 -4.46 8.32
C ARG A 183 -15.27 -3.47 7.24
N ALA A 184 -16.22 -2.67 6.80
CA ALA A 184 -16.07 -1.63 5.81
C ALA A 184 -16.71 -0.34 6.33
N LEU A 185 -16.46 0.79 5.64
CA LEU A 185 -17.07 2.07 5.96
C LEU A 185 -18.59 1.93 5.95
N GLU A 186 -19.27 2.52 6.94
CA GLU A 186 -20.72 2.44 7.11
C GLU A 186 -21.47 2.87 5.86
N HIS A 187 -20.99 3.92 5.16
CA HIS A 187 -21.55 4.39 3.90
C HIS A 187 -21.50 3.30 2.80
N SER A 188 -20.36 2.61 2.65
CA SER A 188 -20.22 1.53 1.66
C SER A 188 -21.06 0.32 2.02
N VAL A 189 -21.21 0.00 3.30
CA VAL A 189 -22.08 -1.10 3.77
C VAL A 189 -23.55 -0.80 3.51
N GLN A 190 -23.97 0.45 3.73
CA GLN A 190 -25.34 0.87 3.41
C GLN A 190 -25.60 0.76 1.89
N ALA A 191 -24.69 1.28 1.08
CA ALA A 191 -24.79 1.18 -0.39
C ALA A 191 -24.85 -0.28 -0.87
N LEU A 192 -24.07 -1.17 -0.24
CA LEU A 192 -24.10 -2.61 -0.54
C LEU A 192 -25.48 -3.24 -0.24
N GLN A 193 -26.11 -2.87 0.87
CA GLN A 193 -27.43 -3.37 1.25
C GLN A 193 -28.55 -2.89 0.31
N GLU A 194 -28.37 -1.73 -0.30
CA GLU A 194 -29.30 -1.11 -1.28
C GLU A 194 -29.02 -1.55 -2.73
N SER A 195 -27.91 -2.29 -2.95
CA SER A 195 -27.41 -2.70 -4.26
C SER A 195 -28.08 -3.99 -4.80
N SER A 196 -27.79 -4.32 -6.06
CA SER A 196 -28.19 -5.58 -6.69
C SER A 196 -27.25 -6.76 -6.39
N VAL A 197 -26.22 -6.57 -5.58
CA VAL A 197 -25.27 -7.62 -5.20
C VAL A 197 -25.95 -8.71 -4.40
N THR A 198 -25.77 -9.96 -4.81
CA THR A 198 -26.22 -11.12 -4.03
C THR A 198 -25.28 -11.32 -2.84
N ILE A 199 -25.77 -11.09 -1.62
CA ILE A 199 -24.97 -11.22 -0.39
C ILE A 199 -25.19 -12.62 0.20
N LYS A 200 -24.10 -13.37 0.42
CA LYS A 200 -24.06 -14.68 1.05
C LYS A 200 -23.29 -14.61 2.38
N THR A 201 -24.01 -14.50 3.47
CA THR A 201 -23.50 -14.50 4.86
C THR A 201 -24.35 -15.44 5.73
N PRO A 202 -23.80 -16.04 6.76
CA PRO A 202 -22.38 -16.26 7.03
C PRO A 202 -21.86 -17.53 6.34
N PHE A 203 -21.20 -17.38 5.21
CA PHE A 203 -20.67 -18.50 4.43
C PHE A 203 -19.17 -18.41 4.21
N VAL A 204 -18.53 -19.57 4.01
CA VAL A 204 -17.13 -19.71 3.63
C VAL A 204 -17.02 -20.62 2.40
N PRO A 205 -16.05 -20.39 1.50
CA PRO A 205 -15.81 -21.32 0.39
C PRO A 205 -15.32 -22.66 0.93
N SER A 206 -15.84 -23.75 0.37
CA SER A 206 -15.54 -25.12 0.80
C SER A 206 -14.95 -25.98 -0.31
N GLN A 207 -15.34 -25.78 -1.57
CA GLN A 207 -14.81 -26.56 -2.70
C GLN A 207 -14.82 -25.75 -3.99
N LEU A 208 -13.76 -25.95 -4.81
CA LEU A 208 -13.66 -25.44 -6.18
C LEU A 208 -14.11 -26.55 -7.14
N LEU A 209 -15.02 -26.23 -8.06
CA LEU A 209 -15.58 -27.18 -9.03
C LEU A 209 -15.36 -26.62 -10.45
N GLY A 210 -14.62 -27.36 -11.28
CA GLY A 210 -14.26 -26.97 -12.63
C GLY A 210 -13.45 -28.05 -13.33
N ASP A 211 -12.88 -27.73 -14.48
CA ASP A 211 -12.10 -28.66 -15.31
C ASP A 211 -10.62 -28.79 -14.91
N GLY A 212 -10.21 -28.17 -13.80
CA GLY A 212 -8.82 -28.11 -13.32
C GLY A 212 -8.01 -26.95 -13.93
N LYS A 213 -8.61 -26.15 -14.80
CA LYS A 213 -8.03 -24.93 -15.37
C LYS A 213 -8.96 -23.73 -15.24
N THR A 214 -10.25 -23.97 -15.41
CA THR A 214 -11.31 -22.98 -15.30
C THR A 214 -12.24 -23.39 -14.16
N LEU A 215 -12.47 -22.49 -13.22
CA LEU A 215 -13.48 -22.64 -12.18
C LEU A 215 -14.86 -22.31 -12.75
N ASP A 216 -15.79 -23.27 -12.68
CA ASP A 216 -17.17 -23.09 -13.15
C ASP A 216 -18.13 -22.83 -12.00
N LYS A 217 -17.85 -23.43 -10.83
CA LYS A 217 -18.70 -23.31 -9.64
C LYS A 217 -17.88 -23.29 -8.37
N LEU A 218 -18.40 -22.55 -7.39
CA LEU A 218 -17.89 -22.49 -6.04
C LEU A 218 -18.90 -23.08 -5.08
N GLU A 219 -18.52 -24.11 -4.34
CA GLU A 219 -19.31 -24.56 -3.19
C GLU A 219 -18.95 -23.71 -1.98
N ILE A 220 -19.98 -23.25 -1.28
CA ILE A 220 -19.87 -22.49 -0.04
C ILE A 220 -20.62 -23.21 1.08
N THR A 221 -20.05 -23.20 2.29
CA THR A 221 -20.63 -23.83 3.48
C THR A 221 -20.98 -22.75 4.50
N LYS A 222 -22.17 -22.86 5.08
CA LYS A 222 -22.61 -21.96 6.14
C LYS A 222 -21.81 -22.20 7.42
N VAL A 223 -21.33 -21.11 8.01
CA VAL A 223 -20.49 -21.17 9.21
C VAL A 223 -21.23 -21.85 10.37
N LYS A 224 -20.61 -22.84 11.00
CA LYS A 224 -21.16 -23.67 12.08
C LYS A 224 -22.40 -24.51 11.69
N SER A 225 -22.51 -24.88 10.41
CA SER A 225 -23.57 -25.69 9.88
C SER A 225 -23.00 -26.61 8.77
N ASP A 226 -23.70 -27.68 8.44
CA ASP A 226 -23.40 -28.56 7.29
C ASP A 226 -24.18 -28.13 6.03
N GLU A 227 -24.88 -27.00 6.08
CA GLU A 227 -25.62 -26.43 4.95
C GLU A 227 -24.65 -25.92 3.89
N THR A 228 -24.77 -26.44 2.67
CA THR A 228 -23.94 -26.05 1.52
C THR A 228 -24.79 -25.45 0.42
N GLU A 229 -24.23 -24.51 -0.31
CA GLU A 229 -24.78 -23.94 -1.52
C GLU A 229 -23.73 -23.96 -2.63
N THR A 230 -24.16 -24.05 -3.89
CA THR A 230 -23.27 -23.94 -5.05
C THR A 230 -23.60 -22.68 -5.84
N ILE A 231 -22.54 -21.88 -6.12
CA ILE A 231 -22.61 -20.63 -6.89
C ILE A 231 -21.94 -20.86 -8.23
N GLU A 232 -22.59 -20.47 -9.34
CA GLU A 232 -21.93 -20.41 -10.65
C GLU A 232 -20.99 -19.22 -10.74
N VAL A 233 -19.77 -19.44 -11.25
CA VAL A 233 -18.68 -18.46 -11.23
C VAL A 233 -17.94 -18.45 -12.56
N ASP A 234 -17.92 -17.30 -13.23
CA ASP A 234 -16.98 -17.06 -14.34
C ASP A 234 -15.63 -16.55 -13.84
N HIS A 235 -15.64 -15.72 -12.78
CA HIS A 235 -14.42 -15.18 -12.14
C HIS A 235 -14.59 -15.08 -10.62
N LEU A 236 -13.56 -15.52 -9.88
CA LEU A 236 -13.51 -15.47 -8.42
C LEU A 236 -12.45 -14.48 -7.96
N PHE A 237 -12.82 -13.50 -7.15
CA PHE A 237 -11.92 -12.53 -6.54
C PHE A 237 -11.75 -12.79 -5.05
N VAL A 238 -10.50 -12.99 -4.60
CA VAL A 238 -10.18 -13.28 -3.20
C VAL A 238 -9.70 -12.00 -2.51
N ASN A 239 -10.60 -11.34 -1.76
CA ASN A 239 -10.38 -10.09 -1.07
C ASN A 239 -10.26 -10.30 0.46
N TYR A 240 -9.41 -11.22 0.88
CA TYR A 240 -9.14 -11.51 2.32
C TYR A 240 -8.17 -10.52 2.97
N GLY A 241 -7.78 -9.48 2.22
CA GLY A 241 -6.74 -8.53 2.59
C GLY A 241 -5.35 -9.12 2.36
N PHE A 242 -4.35 -8.42 2.90
CA PHE A 242 -2.95 -8.74 2.66
C PHE A 242 -2.26 -9.20 3.94
N LYS A 243 -1.25 -10.04 3.79
CA LYS A 243 -0.22 -10.23 4.83
C LYS A 243 0.84 -9.17 4.56
N SER A 244 0.90 -8.17 5.41
CA SER A 244 2.04 -7.24 5.40
C SER A 244 3.25 -7.92 6.01
N SER A 245 4.39 -7.80 5.36
CA SER A 245 5.67 -8.18 5.93
C SER A 245 6.50 -6.91 6.01
N VAL A 246 6.76 -6.44 7.20
CA VAL A 246 7.71 -5.34 7.42
C VAL A 246 9.16 -5.79 7.20
N GLY A 247 9.34 -6.98 6.63
CA GLY A 247 10.64 -7.53 6.26
C GLY A 247 11.60 -7.55 7.44
N ASN A 248 12.79 -7.00 7.21
CA ASN A 248 13.88 -6.98 8.18
C ASN A 248 13.80 -5.78 9.16
N LEU A 249 12.70 -5.04 9.20
CA LEU A 249 12.55 -3.84 10.06
C LEU A 249 12.98 -4.09 11.51
N LYS A 250 12.69 -5.28 12.05
CA LYS A 250 13.09 -5.66 13.41
C LYS A 250 14.61 -5.71 13.61
N ASN A 251 15.35 -5.89 12.52
CA ASN A 251 16.81 -6.02 12.53
C ASN A 251 17.51 -4.67 12.35
N TRP A 252 16.77 -3.59 12.09
CA TRP A 252 17.37 -2.25 11.87
C TRP A 252 17.69 -1.51 13.17
N GLY A 253 17.39 -2.13 14.34
CA GLY A 253 17.73 -1.55 15.65
C GLY A 253 16.91 -0.32 16.01
N LEU A 254 15.72 -0.15 15.43
CA LEU A 254 14.78 0.94 15.71
C LEU A 254 13.74 0.53 16.76
N ASP A 255 13.30 1.48 17.56
CA ASP A 255 12.21 1.26 18.50
C ASP A 255 10.88 1.12 17.75
N LEU A 256 10.14 0.07 18.09
CA LEU A 256 8.91 -0.29 17.41
C LEU A 256 7.71 -0.35 18.36
N ASN A 257 6.58 0.16 17.91
CA ASN A 257 5.27 -0.17 18.44
C ASN A 257 4.61 -1.19 17.51
N ARG A 258 4.57 -2.47 17.91
CA ARG A 258 4.15 -3.62 17.09
C ARG A 258 5.02 -3.74 15.82
N HIS A 259 4.57 -3.17 14.70
CA HIS A 259 5.23 -3.23 13.40
C HIS A 259 5.49 -1.84 12.82
N LYS A 260 5.36 -0.78 13.61
CA LYS A 260 5.57 0.61 13.22
C LYS A 260 6.75 1.21 13.97
N ILE A 261 7.51 2.03 13.29
CA ILE A 261 8.66 2.74 13.84
C ILE A 261 8.16 3.87 14.74
N ILE A 262 8.57 3.86 16.01
CA ILE A 262 8.25 4.96 16.92
C ILE A 262 9.04 6.20 16.49
N VAL A 263 8.34 7.32 16.31
CA VAL A 263 8.94 8.60 15.94
C VAL A 263 8.51 9.72 16.88
N ASN A 264 9.35 10.77 16.96
CA ASN A 264 9.04 12.00 17.67
C ASN A 264 8.33 13.02 16.73
N SER A 265 8.07 14.24 17.20
CA SER A 265 7.44 15.32 16.42
C SER A 265 8.27 15.81 15.22
N LYS A 266 9.52 15.42 15.09
CA LYS A 266 10.37 15.66 13.93
C LYS A 266 10.30 14.54 12.90
N GLN A 267 9.49 13.51 13.13
CA GLN A 267 9.46 12.24 12.42
C GLN A 267 10.77 11.43 12.55
N GLU A 268 11.60 11.75 13.55
CA GLU A 268 12.87 11.09 13.81
C GLU A 268 12.64 9.84 14.68
N SER A 269 13.28 8.74 14.30
CA SER A 269 13.25 7.46 15.02
C SER A 269 14.15 7.51 16.28
N SER A 270 14.29 6.34 16.95
CA SER A 270 15.24 6.18 18.06
C SER A 270 16.72 6.30 17.63
N GLN A 271 17.02 6.27 16.32
CA GLN A 271 18.37 6.49 15.79
C GLN A 271 18.43 7.84 15.06
N ALA A 272 19.29 8.73 15.53
CA ALA A 272 19.50 10.06 14.92
C ALA A 272 19.94 9.95 13.47
N GLY A 273 19.27 10.70 12.57
CA GLY A 273 19.47 10.67 11.13
C GLY A 273 18.61 9.64 10.39
N ILE A 274 17.78 8.85 11.10
CA ILE A 274 16.77 7.98 10.51
C ILE A 274 15.38 8.49 10.87
N TYR A 275 14.56 8.72 9.86
CA TYR A 275 13.19 9.23 9.96
C TYR A 275 12.20 8.20 9.43
N ALA A 276 10.94 8.25 9.87
CA ALA A 276 9.88 7.42 9.30
C ALA A 276 8.60 8.23 9.13
N ILE A 277 7.90 7.99 8.00
CA ILE A 277 6.69 8.72 7.59
C ILE A 277 5.66 7.78 6.96
N GLY A 278 4.40 8.18 6.96
CA GLY A 278 3.30 7.37 6.45
C GLY A 278 2.96 6.21 7.38
N ASP A 279 2.37 5.15 6.85
CA ASP A 279 1.78 4.07 7.65
C ASP A 279 2.83 3.24 8.41
N CYS A 280 4.12 3.33 8.05
CA CYS A 280 5.18 2.63 8.76
C CYS A 280 5.61 3.31 10.06
N CYS A 281 5.20 4.56 10.34
CA CYS A 281 5.55 5.26 11.57
C CYS A 281 4.41 5.26 12.60
N TYR A 282 4.78 5.46 13.86
CA TYR A 282 3.87 5.57 14.99
C TYR A 282 4.25 6.72 15.91
N TYR A 283 3.26 7.51 16.25
CA TYR A 283 3.24 8.46 17.36
C TYR A 283 1.82 8.56 17.91
N GLU A 284 1.66 9.09 19.12
CA GLU A 284 0.34 9.21 19.74
C GLU A 284 -0.57 10.12 18.90
N GLY A 285 -1.79 9.64 18.62
CA GLY A 285 -2.76 10.34 17.75
C GLY A 285 -2.56 10.13 16.25
N LYS A 286 -1.62 9.27 15.82
CA LYS A 286 -1.40 8.93 14.41
C LYS A 286 -2.64 8.31 13.78
N ILE A 287 -3.00 8.83 12.60
CA ILE A 287 -4.04 8.28 11.71
C ILE A 287 -3.37 7.82 10.41
N ASP A 288 -3.68 6.59 9.97
CA ASP A 288 -3.12 6.00 8.76
C ASP A 288 -3.89 6.45 7.53
N LEU A 289 -3.55 7.63 7.02
CA LEU A 289 -4.06 8.22 5.79
C LEU A 289 -2.92 8.70 4.90
N ILE A 290 -3.11 8.64 3.59
CA ILE A 290 -2.18 9.24 2.62
C ILE A 290 -1.96 10.73 2.95
N ALA A 291 -3.04 11.47 3.23
CA ALA A 291 -2.99 12.89 3.57
C ALA A 291 -2.11 13.19 4.80
N THR A 292 -2.19 12.35 5.84
CA THR A 292 -1.33 12.46 7.03
C THR A 292 0.14 12.25 6.65
N GLY A 293 0.44 11.20 5.89
CA GLY A 293 1.79 10.91 5.44
C GLY A 293 2.38 12.01 4.55
N LEU A 294 1.58 12.61 3.67
CA LEU A 294 1.99 13.76 2.87
C LEU A 294 2.37 14.98 3.75
N GLY A 295 1.65 15.20 4.86
CA GLY A 295 2.00 16.24 5.84
C GLY A 295 3.27 15.94 6.65
N GLU A 296 3.58 14.67 6.88
CA GLU A 296 4.79 14.22 7.59
C GLU A 296 6.07 14.38 6.75
N ALA A 297 5.95 14.22 5.44
CA ALA A 297 7.10 14.24 4.53
C ALA A 297 7.93 15.54 4.61
N PRO A 298 7.36 16.74 4.54
CA PRO A 298 8.11 17.99 4.71
C PRO A 298 8.78 18.09 6.08
N THR A 299 8.13 17.59 7.13
CA THR A 299 8.71 17.59 8.49
C THR A 299 9.97 16.73 8.55
N ALA A 300 9.90 15.48 8.05
CA ALA A 300 11.04 14.59 8.01
C ALA A 300 12.19 15.15 7.15
N VAL A 301 11.90 15.62 5.94
CA VAL A 301 12.91 16.16 5.02
C VAL A 301 13.64 17.38 5.62
N ASN A 302 12.90 18.34 6.19
CA ASN A 302 13.53 19.52 6.77
C ASN A 302 14.42 19.20 7.98
N ASN A 303 13.98 18.23 8.81
CA ASN A 303 14.80 17.78 9.94
C ASN A 303 16.02 16.95 9.49
N ALA A 304 15.88 16.15 8.42
CA ALA A 304 17.00 15.42 7.82
C ALA A 304 18.06 16.39 7.26
N ILE A 305 17.66 17.45 6.58
CA ILE A 305 18.57 18.49 6.07
C ILE A 305 19.25 19.21 7.23
N ASN A 306 18.52 19.60 8.27
CA ASN A 306 19.10 20.23 9.45
C ASN A 306 20.06 19.30 10.21
N TYR A 307 19.82 17.98 10.21
CA TYR A 307 20.76 17.00 10.76
C TYR A 307 22.08 16.96 9.97
N ILE A 308 22.00 17.05 8.63
CA ILE A 308 23.18 17.06 7.74
C ILE A 308 23.97 18.37 7.90
N ASP A 309 23.25 19.49 7.97
CA ASP A 309 23.80 20.83 8.07
C ASP A 309 22.98 21.64 9.11
N PRO A 310 23.45 21.71 10.38
CA PRO A 310 22.74 22.39 11.45
C PRO A 310 22.57 23.90 11.26
N GLU A 311 23.31 24.53 10.34
CA GLU A 311 23.16 25.96 10.03
C GLU A 311 21.94 26.22 9.14
N GLN A 312 21.44 25.19 8.43
CA GLN A 312 20.23 25.30 7.64
C GLN A 312 18.99 25.32 8.53
N LYS A 313 18.11 26.31 8.27
CA LYS A 313 16.84 26.43 9.01
C LYS A 313 15.91 25.27 8.69
N VAL A 314 15.32 24.67 9.72
CA VAL A 314 14.25 23.66 9.58
C VAL A 314 13.06 24.24 8.82
N GLN A 315 12.64 25.47 9.16
CA GLN A 315 11.57 26.17 8.44
C GLN A 315 12.14 26.88 7.21
N PRO A 316 11.80 26.44 5.98
CA PRO A 316 12.19 27.14 4.76
C PRO A 316 11.46 28.47 4.59
N LYS A 317 11.92 29.30 3.65
CA LYS A 317 11.15 30.46 3.21
C LYS A 317 9.85 29.98 2.56
N HIS A 318 8.77 30.72 2.75
CA HIS A 318 7.51 30.44 2.08
C HIS A 318 7.64 30.72 0.57
N SER A 319 6.93 29.94 -0.26
CA SER A 319 6.90 30.13 -1.71
C SER A 319 6.40 31.51 -2.14
N THR A 320 5.63 32.17 -1.28
CA THR A 320 5.17 33.58 -1.46
C THR A 320 6.24 34.61 -1.16
N SER A 321 7.42 34.20 -0.71
CA SER A 321 8.57 35.06 -0.38
C SER A 321 9.70 35.00 -1.43
N LEU A 322 9.40 34.35 -2.57
CA LEU A 322 10.31 34.22 -3.71
C LEU A 322 10.09 35.40 -4.66
#